data_c0872da68fe1526abe5dc27426bfa8f3
#
_entry.id   c0872da68fe1526abe5dc27426bfa8f3
#
_cell.length_a   1.000
_cell.length_b   1.000
_cell.length_c   1.000
_cell.angle_alpha   90.00
_cell.angle_beta   90.00
_cell.angle_gamma   90.00
#
_symmetry.space_group_name_H-M   'P 1'
#
loop_
_entity.id
_entity.type
_entity.pdbx_description
1 polymer ?
#
loop_
_entity_poly.entity_id
_entity_poly.type
_entity_poly.pdbx_seq_one_letter_code
_entity_poly.pdbx_strand_id
1 'polypeptide(L)'
;MIGSFYKNDEAIEFDQSSQYGRDGGHDAYLDSIAKDPLLPPGEQLELARKVLHAQSARRILARGSVDRSTQQNLREVIRAGTMAQERLIMTNTRLIIKVARRYQNRGVPLSDLVHEGIIGLIRAIGRFDPNRGIRFSTYATWWVRQGIARAVDNHGRTVRLPVHLTTQVSKLARSYSQLGQTLGRDPTLAEQAHVLDIPVDKVRELLQHARSELSLEEPLDGTDDWSLGDRLPDPTAPVPEEVTALRFTRAGISQALDNLPAREEKVLRQRFGFDGNNPMTLSQIGNRMGITRERVRQIQERAMLRLKEESPGLRELSESFF
;
A
#
# COMPACT_ATOMS: atom_id res chain seq x y z
N MET A 1 13.80 -3.62 20.06
CA MET A 1 13.43 -4.13 18.74
C MET A 1 13.54 -3.13 17.57
N ILE A 2 13.91 -1.88 17.78
CA ILE A 2 14.06 -0.85 16.71
C ILE A 2 15.44 -0.94 16.00
N GLY A 3 16.43 -1.58 16.60
CA GLY A 3 17.82 -1.62 16.11
C GLY A 3 18.12 -2.53 14.91
N SER A 4 17.16 -3.35 14.44
CA SER A 4 17.43 -4.35 13.37
C SER A 4 17.21 -3.80 11.94
N PHE A 5 16.55 -2.66 11.76
CA PHE A 5 16.12 -2.21 10.43
C PHE A 5 17.08 -1.28 9.69
N TYR A 6 18.10 -0.69 10.36
CA TYR A 6 18.89 0.39 9.75
C TYR A 6 20.40 0.31 10.00
N LYS A 7 20.99 -0.89 10.03
CA LYS A 7 22.43 -1.00 9.93
C LYS A 7 22.88 -0.81 8.48
N ASN A 8 23.71 0.22 8.26
CA ASN A 8 24.62 0.43 7.16
C ASN A 8 24.21 1.32 5.97
N ASP A 9 24.52 2.60 6.07
CA ASP A 9 24.76 3.46 4.91
C ASP A 9 26.23 3.95 4.76
N GLU A 10 27.11 3.65 5.71
CA GLU A 10 28.56 3.95 5.59
C GLU A 10 29.40 2.78 6.08
N ALA A 11 30.36 2.37 5.24
CA ALA A 11 31.42 1.39 5.48
C ALA A 11 30.95 -0.01 5.90
N ILE A 12 30.78 -0.90 4.93
CA ILE A 12 30.67 -2.33 5.20
C ILE A 12 31.89 -3.04 4.65
N GLU A 13 32.72 -3.47 5.58
CA GLU A 13 33.56 -4.63 5.40
C GLU A 13 32.71 -5.87 5.19
N PHE A 14 33.15 -6.72 4.29
CA PHE A 14 32.49 -7.94 3.90
C PHE A 14 32.43 -8.92 5.09
N ASP A 15 31.27 -9.07 5.73
CA ASP A 15 31.01 -10.26 6.54
C ASP A 15 30.27 -11.29 5.68
N GLN A 16 30.96 -12.43 5.46
CA GLN A 16 30.48 -13.52 4.60
C GLN A 16 29.55 -14.51 5.33
N SER A 17 28.99 -14.17 6.48
CA SER A 17 28.31 -15.15 7.35
C SER A 17 26.84 -14.88 7.66
N SER A 18 26.05 -14.32 6.76
CA SER A 18 24.58 -14.36 6.95
C SER A 18 23.94 -15.47 6.12
N GLN A 19 23.84 -16.64 6.76
CA GLN A 19 22.96 -17.75 6.35
C GLN A 19 21.50 -17.33 6.53
N TYR A 20 20.88 -16.72 5.49
CA TYR A 20 19.45 -16.76 5.28
C TYR A 20 19.18 -17.49 3.97
N GLY A 21 18.18 -18.39 4.00
CA GLY A 21 17.83 -19.39 3.01
C GLY A 21 18.23 -19.03 1.57
N ARG A 22 19.20 -19.76 1.04
CA ARG A 22 19.53 -19.76 -0.38
C ARG A 22 18.35 -20.35 -1.13
N ASP A 23 17.46 -19.50 -1.61
CA ASP A 23 16.53 -19.85 -2.67
C ASP A 23 17.38 -20.08 -3.94
N GLY A 24 17.83 -21.32 -4.14
CA GLY A 24 18.77 -21.69 -5.22
C GLY A 24 18.28 -21.33 -6.62
N GLY A 25 16.99 -21.10 -6.80
CA GLY A 25 16.40 -20.62 -8.06
C GLY A 25 16.66 -19.13 -8.35
N HIS A 26 16.64 -18.28 -7.32
CA HIS A 26 16.84 -16.83 -7.49
C HIS A 26 18.30 -16.47 -7.74
N ASP A 27 19.25 -17.14 -7.07
CA ASP A 27 20.68 -16.94 -7.30
C ASP A 27 21.07 -17.42 -8.71
N ALA A 28 20.56 -18.55 -9.19
CA ALA A 28 20.79 -19.03 -10.54
C ALA A 28 20.27 -18.06 -11.62
N TYR A 29 19.12 -17.43 -11.40
CA TYR A 29 18.57 -16.40 -12.28
C TYR A 29 19.46 -15.14 -12.31
N LEU A 30 19.87 -14.63 -11.14
CA LEU A 30 20.76 -13.48 -11.04
C LEU A 30 22.12 -13.74 -11.66
N ASP A 31 22.67 -14.94 -11.49
CA ASP A 31 23.92 -15.36 -12.11
C ASP A 31 23.79 -15.51 -13.64
N SER A 32 22.62 -15.94 -14.14
CA SER A 32 22.36 -16.02 -15.58
C SER A 32 22.34 -14.64 -16.25
N ILE A 33 21.78 -13.63 -15.56
CA ILE A 33 21.72 -12.25 -16.05
C ILE A 33 23.09 -11.55 -15.95
N ALA A 34 23.94 -11.96 -15.01
CA ALA A 34 25.24 -11.36 -14.76
C ALA A 34 26.35 -11.87 -15.69
N LYS A 35 26.05 -12.75 -16.66
CA LYS A 35 27.07 -13.43 -17.51
C LYS A 35 27.73 -12.54 -18.55
N ASP A 36 27.09 -11.42 -18.93
CA ASP A 36 27.63 -10.57 -19.97
C ASP A 36 28.96 -9.92 -19.56
N PRO A 37 29.99 -9.93 -20.43
CA PRO A 37 31.26 -9.31 -20.14
C PRO A 37 31.15 -7.80 -20.00
N LEU A 38 31.98 -7.22 -19.13
CA LEU A 38 32.05 -5.77 -18.95
C LEU A 38 32.56 -5.10 -20.23
N LEU A 39 31.85 -4.09 -20.71
CA LEU A 39 32.27 -3.30 -21.86
C LEU A 39 33.41 -2.35 -21.52
N PRO A 40 34.39 -2.19 -22.42
CA PRO A 40 35.37 -1.12 -22.32
C PRO A 40 34.71 0.26 -22.28
N PRO A 41 35.31 1.25 -21.59
CA PRO A 41 34.72 2.59 -21.46
C PRO A 41 34.45 3.27 -22.82
N GLY A 42 35.27 3.04 -23.83
CA GLY A 42 35.08 3.56 -25.19
C GLY A 42 33.81 3.02 -25.86
N GLU A 43 33.58 1.71 -25.78
CA GLU A 43 32.41 1.05 -26.35
C GLU A 43 31.11 1.52 -25.64
N GLN A 44 31.16 1.73 -24.31
CA GLN A 44 30.02 2.28 -23.58
C GLN A 44 29.63 3.67 -24.07
N LEU A 45 30.59 4.52 -24.39
CA LEU A 45 30.36 5.86 -24.94
C LEU A 45 29.78 5.81 -26.34
N GLU A 46 30.26 4.90 -27.19
CA GLU A 46 29.70 4.72 -28.54
C GLU A 46 28.22 4.26 -28.49
N LEU A 47 27.92 3.27 -27.66
CA LEU A 47 26.54 2.82 -27.46
C LEU A 47 25.65 3.95 -26.92
N ALA A 48 26.14 4.74 -25.97
CA ALA A 48 25.41 5.89 -25.46
C ALA A 48 25.14 6.96 -26.53
N ARG A 49 26.10 7.20 -27.45
CA ARG A 49 25.90 8.08 -28.60
C ARG A 49 24.81 7.55 -29.55
N LYS A 50 24.80 6.25 -29.83
CA LYS A 50 23.74 5.62 -30.64
C LYS A 50 22.36 5.81 -30.04
N VAL A 51 22.23 5.67 -28.71
CA VAL A 51 20.98 5.92 -27.98
C VAL A 51 20.56 7.39 -28.10
N LEU A 52 21.48 8.35 -27.96
CA LEU A 52 21.20 9.77 -28.09
C LEU A 52 20.71 10.13 -29.50
N HIS A 53 21.38 9.59 -30.54
CA HIS A 53 20.97 9.76 -31.94
C HIS A 53 19.57 9.19 -32.22
N ALA A 54 19.25 8.01 -31.65
CA ALA A 54 17.93 7.41 -31.78
C ALA A 54 16.83 8.25 -31.07
N GLN A 55 17.12 8.87 -29.94
CA GLN A 55 16.18 9.80 -29.29
C GLN A 55 15.91 11.04 -30.16
N SER A 56 16.94 11.59 -30.76
CA SER A 56 16.81 12.70 -31.71
C SER A 56 16.00 12.33 -32.93
N ALA A 57 16.26 11.14 -33.49
CA ALA A 57 15.52 10.58 -34.63
C ALA A 57 14.03 10.37 -34.30
N ARG A 58 13.71 9.86 -33.09
CA ARG A 58 12.31 9.73 -32.58
C ARG A 58 11.60 11.08 -32.53
N ARG A 59 12.28 12.14 -32.05
CA ARG A 59 11.72 13.49 -31.99
C ARG A 59 11.42 14.07 -33.37
N ILE A 60 12.32 13.82 -34.36
CA ILE A 60 12.13 14.27 -35.74
C ILE A 60 10.93 13.56 -36.37
N LEU A 61 10.82 12.23 -36.22
CA LEU A 61 9.67 11.45 -36.72
C LEU A 61 8.34 11.90 -36.09
N ALA A 62 8.34 12.24 -34.80
CA ALA A 62 7.14 12.70 -34.11
C ALA A 62 6.61 14.06 -34.60
N ARG A 63 7.45 14.89 -35.25
CA ARG A 63 7.05 16.16 -35.87
C ARG A 63 6.34 16.06 -37.21
N GLY A 64 6.36 14.89 -37.86
CA GLY A 64 5.46 14.53 -38.96
C GLY A 64 5.76 15.05 -40.34
N SER A 65 6.80 15.89 -40.57
CA SER A 65 7.10 16.48 -41.89
C SER A 65 8.40 15.91 -42.48
N VAL A 66 8.42 14.60 -42.75
CA VAL A 66 9.66 13.96 -43.25
C VAL A 66 9.36 13.09 -44.45
N ASP A 67 10.21 13.21 -45.51
CA ASP A 67 10.15 12.39 -46.71
C ASP A 67 10.32 10.90 -46.42
N ARG A 68 9.76 10.03 -47.29
CA ARG A 68 9.77 8.57 -47.08
C ARG A 68 11.17 7.97 -46.98
N SER A 69 12.15 8.44 -47.76
CA SER A 69 13.54 7.97 -47.68
C SER A 69 14.18 8.34 -46.33
N THR A 70 13.96 9.56 -45.87
CA THR A 70 14.44 10.02 -44.56
C THR A 70 13.74 9.30 -43.42
N GLN A 71 12.45 8.97 -43.54
CA GLN A 71 11.73 8.14 -42.56
C GLN A 71 12.38 6.78 -42.38
N GLN A 72 12.79 6.14 -43.51
CA GLN A 72 13.41 4.82 -43.49
C GLN A 72 14.76 4.87 -42.74
N ASN A 73 15.61 5.83 -43.08
CA ASN A 73 16.90 6.05 -42.42
C ASN A 73 16.73 6.33 -40.90
N LEU A 74 15.75 7.17 -40.52
CA LEU A 74 15.48 7.45 -39.14
C LEU A 74 15.00 6.22 -38.35
N ARG A 75 14.21 5.33 -38.99
CA ARG A 75 13.80 4.06 -38.37
C ARG A 75 14.98 3.12 -38.14
N GLU A 76 15.95 3.06 -39.04
CA GLU A 76 17.18 2.29 -38.86
C GLU A 76 18.03 2.83 -37.71
N VAL A 77 18.20 4.15 -37.62
CA VAL A 77 18.88 4.79 -36.47
C VAL A 77 18.17 4.49 -35.14
N ILE A 78 16.84 4.50 -35.11
CA ILE A 78 16.06 4.16 -33.93
C ILE A 78 16.27 2.70 -33.52
N ARG A 79 16.26 1.77 -34.53
CA ARG A 79 16.49 0.35 -34.27
C ARG A 79 17.89 0.10 -33.72
N ALA A 80 18.92 0.70 -34.31
CA ALA A 80 20.29 0.61 -33.84
C ALA A 80 20.45 1.16 -32.44
N GLY A 81 19.75 2.26 -32.09
CA GLY A 81 19.76 2.82 -30.76
C GLY A 81 19.01 1.97 -29.72
N THR A 82 17.94 1.28 -30.12
CA THR A 82 17.25 0.34 -29.23
C THR A 82 18.16 -0.85 -28.89
N MET A 83 18.82 -1.45 -29.88
CA MET A 83 19.79 -2.52 -29.66
C MET A 83 20.98 -2.06 -28.79
N ALA A 84 21.45 -0.82 -28.96
CA ALA A 84 22.49 -0.24 -28.12
C ALA A 84 22.04 -0.05 -26.68
N GLN A 85 20.80 0.35 -26.46
CA GLN A 85 20.19 0.47 -25.12
C GLN A 85 20.09 -0.88 -24.43
N GLU A 86 19.60 -1.91 -25.12
CA GLU A 86 19.52 -3.28 -24.59
C GLU A 86 20.91 -3.80 -24.19
N ARG A 87 21.91 -3.62 -25.04
CA ARG A 87 23.28 -4.03 -24.74
C ARG A 87 23.88 -3.29 -23.54
N LEU A 88 23.60 -1.98 -23.40
CA LEU A 88 24.01 -1.21 -22.20
C LEU A 88 23.32 -1.71 -20.94
N ILE A 89 22.06 -2.12 -20.98
CA ILE A 89 21.36 -2.69 -19.85
C ILE A 89 22.00 -4.02 -19.45
N MET A 90 22.14 -4.95 -20.37
CA MET A 90 22.66 -6.30 -20.12
C MET A 90 24.05 -6.26 -19.49
N THR A 91 24.96 -5.47 -20.05
CA THR A 91 26.35 -5.38 -19.59
C THR A 91 26.53 -4.65 -18.25
N ASN A 92 25.51 -3.87 -17.82
CA ASN A 92 25.55 -3.16 -16.52
C ASN A 92 24.70 -3.83 -15.44
N THR A 93 24.16 -5.02 -15.66
CA THR A 93 23.32 -5.75 -14.70
C THR A 93 24.07 -6.07 -13.41
N ARG A 94 25.39 -6.41 -13.52
CA ARG A 94 26.25 -6.64 -12.36
C ARG A 94 26.34 -5.43 -11.43
N LEU A 95 26.35 -4.21 -11.97
CA LEU A 95 26.33 -2.98 -11.18
C LEU A 95 25.01 -2.87 -10.41
N ILE A 96 23.88 -3.20 -11.06
CA ILE A 96 22.55 -3.15 -10.42
C ILE A 96 22.49 -4.15 -9.27
N ILE A 97 22.88 -5.41 -9.49
CA ILE A 97 22.88 -6.45 -8.46
C ILE A 97 23.76 -6.03 -7.26
N LYS A 98 24.96 -5.47 -7.51
CA LYS A 98 25.84 -4.96 -6.46
C LYS A 98 25.17 -3.87 -5.62
N VAL A 99 24.40 -2.98 -6.22
CA VAL A 99 23.67 -1.93 -5.51
C VAL A 99 22.46 -2.52 -4.79
N ALA A 100 21.68 -3.40 -5.42
CA ALA A 100 20.47 -4.00 -4.88
C ALA A 100 20.75 -4.84 -3.61
N ARG A 101 21.86 -5.59 -3.59
CA ARG A 101 22.26 -6.38 -2.42
C ARG A 101 22.39 -5.56 -1.13
N ARG A 102 22.69 -4.26 -1.21
CA ARG A 102 22.76 -3.37 -0.03
C ARG A 102 21.37 -3.02 0.54
N TYR A 103 20.30 -3.29 -0.21
CA TYR A 103 18.93 -2.99 0.18
C TYR A 103 18.12 -4.25 0.49
N GLN A 104 18.77 -5.43 0.53
CA GLN A 104 18.15 -6.68 0.97
C GLN A 104 17.63 -6.56 2.40
N ASN A 105 16.65 -7.40 2.75
CA ASN A 105 16.03 -7.48 4.08
C ASN A 105 15.31 -6.18 4.52
N ARG A 106 14.87 -5.38 3.53
CA ARG A 106 14.08 -4.16 3.78
C ARG A 106 12.62 -4.30 3.30
N GLY A 107 12.07 -5.52 3.32
CA GLY A 107 10.68 -5.81 2.97
C GLY A 107 10.39 -5.93 1.46
N VAL A 108 11.43 -5.82 0.59
CA VAL A 108 11.31 -6.00 -0.87
C VAL A 108 12.23 -7.13 -1.31
N PRO A 109 11.73 -8.11 -2.10
CA PRO A 109 12.55 -9.18 -2.66
C PRO A 109 13.70 -8.65 -3.53
N LEU A 110 14.84 -9.37 -3.55
CA LEU A 110 16.02 -8.95 -4.33
C LEU A 110 15.71 -8.84 -5.84
N SER A 111 14.91 -9.76 -6.38
CA SER A 111 14.43 -9.71 -7.77
C SER A 111 13.76 -8.39 -8.12
N ASP A 112 12.89 -7.91 -7.24
CA ASP A 112 12.13 -6.67 -7.46
C ASP A 112 13.03 -5.44 -7.32
N LEU A 113 13.98 -5.47 -6.37
CA LEU A 113 15.00 -4.43 -6.26
C LEU A 113 15.87 -4.35 -7.51
N VAL A 114 16.22 -5.49 -8.13
CA VAL A 114 16.97 -5.54 -9.39
C VAL A 114 16.14 -4.96 -10.53
N HIS A 115 14.86 -5.32 -10.64
CA HIS A 115 13.95 -4.75 -11.64
C HIS A 115 13.81 -3.23 -11.52
N GLU A 116 13.62 -2.71 -10.31
CA GLU A 116 13.58 -1.26 -10.07
C GLU A 116 14.93 -0.58 -10.36
N GLY A 117 16.04 -1.29 -10.11
CA GLY A 117 17.37 -0.86 -10.52
C GLY A 117 17.53 -0.77 -12.04
N ILE A 118 16.97 -1.74 -12.81
CA ILE A 118 16.93 -1.71 -14.29
C ILE A 118 16.15 -0.49 -14.78
N ILE A 119 14.99 -0.20 -14.17
CA ILE A 119 14.20 0.99 -14.50
C ILE A 119 15.01 2.27 -14.24
N GLY A 120 15.74 2.31 -13.12
CA GLY A 120 16.67 3.39 -12.80
C GLY A 120 17.77 3.54 -13.86
N LEU A 121 18.37 2.42 -14.30
CA LEU A 121 19.39 2.39 -15.34
C LEU A 121 18.85 2.88 -16.71
N ILE A 122 17.65 2.47 -17.09
CA ILE A 122 16.99 2.96 -18.34
C ILE A 122 16.83 4.48 -18.29
N ARG A 123 16.44 5.04 -17.17
CA ARG A 123 16.36 6.51 -16.99
C ARG A 123 17.74 7.17 -17.09
N ALA A 124 18.78 6.52 -16.54
CA ALA A 124 20.16 7.00 -16.65
C ALA A 124 20.62 7.03 -18.10
N ILE A 125 20.44 5.93 -18.85
CA ILE A 125 20.79 5.85 -20.27
C ILE A 125 20.10 6.96 -21.09
N GLY A 126 18.82 7.21 -20.80
CA GLY A 126 18.04 8.23 -21.51
C GLY A 126 18.48 9.67 -21.26
N ARG A 127 19.21 9.93 -20.16
CA ARG A 127 19.64 11.29 -19.75
C ARG A 127 21.18 11.48 -19.75
N PHE A 128 21.91 10.42 -20.04
CA PHE A 128 23.37 10.46 -20.04
C PHE A 128 23.90 11.27 -21.24
N ASP A 129 24.77 12.22 -20.98
CA ASP A 129 25.48 12.99 -22.00
C ASP A 129 26.93 12.47 -22.11
N PRO A 130 27.26 11.78 -23.21
CA PRO A 130 28.60 11.20 -23.39
C PRO A 130 29.71 12.27 -23.58
N ASN A 131 29.37 13.54 -23.79
CA ASN A 131 30.35 14.60 -24.02
C ASN A 131 30.89 15.24 -22.73
N ARG A 132 30.31 14.91 -21.57
CA ARG A 132 30.71 15.48 -20.27
C ARG A 132 32.00 14.88 -19.68
N GLY A 133 32.61 13.89 -20.29
CA GLY A 133 33.84 13.24 -19.79
C GLY A 133 33.66 12.41 -18.51
N ILE A 134 32.43 12.19 -18.04
CA ILE A 134 32.13 11.40 -16.85
C ILE A 134 31.91 9.93 -17.29
N ARG A 135 32.42 8.97 -16.50
CA ARG A 135 32.16 7.54 -16.75
C ARG A 135 30.69 7.21 -16.58
N PHE A 136 30.13 6.45 -17.52
CA PHE A 136 28.72 6.04 -17.49
C PHE A 136 28.34 5.35 -16.17
N SER A 137 29.18 4.45 -15.66
CA SER A 137 28.93 3.73 -14.40
C SER A 137 28.75 4.67 -13.20
N THR A 138 29.54 5.75 -13.11
CA THR A 138 29.41 6.75 -12.04
C THR A 138 28.06 7.45 -12.08
N TYR A 139 27.60 7.85 -13.27
CA TYR A 139 26.31 8.48 -13.46
C TYR A 139 25.15 7.49 -13.23
N ALA A 140 25.24 6.29 -13.77
CA ALA A 140 24.24 5.25 -13.65
C ALA A 140 24.00 4.80 -12.21
N THR A 141 25.07 4.68 -11.41
CA THR A 141 24.97 4.28 -10.00
C THR A 141 24.02 5.16 -9.20
N TRP A 142 24.01 6.47 -9.46
CA TRP A 142 23.11 7.40 -8.77
C TRP A 142 21.62 7.10 -9.11
N TRP A 143 21.30 6.88 -10.38
CA TRP A 143 19.94 6.58 -10.82
C TRP A 143 19.45 5.21 -10.36
N VAL A 144 20.33 4.20 -10.41
CA VAL A 144 20.05 2.86 -9.91
C VAL A 144 19.75 2.92 -8.41
N ARG A 145 20.62 3.59 -7.62
CA ARG A 145 20.40 3.78 -6.19
C ARG A 145 19.10 4.49 -5.90
N GLN A 146 18.80 5.55 -6.62
CA GLN A 146 17.56 6.31 -6.46
C GLN A 146 16.32 5.48 -6.80
N GLY A 147 16.36 4.65 -7.85
CA GLY A 147 15.27 3.73 -8.22
C GLY A 147 15.00 2.72 -7.11
N ILE A 148 16.06 2.04 -6.65
CA ILE A 148 15.98 1.02 -5.60
C ILE A 148 15.52 1.62 -4.26
N ALA A 149 16.09 2.74 -3.84
CA ALA A 149 15.69 3.40 -2.60
C ALA A 149 14.20 3.79 -2.62
N ARG A 150 13.74 4.33 -3.75
CA ARG A 150 12.33 4.69 -3.92
C ARG A 150 11.39 3.48 -3.92
N ALA A 151 11.85 2.33 -4.45
CA ALA A 151 11.08 1.08 -4.40
C ALA A 151 10.96 0.58 -2.95
N VAL A 152 12.03 0.63 -2.17
CA VAL A 152 12.00 0.29 -0.73
C VAL A 152 11.04 1.21 0.03
N ASP A 153 11.10 2.53 -0.21
CA ASP A 153 10.18 3.48 0.44
C ASP A 153 8.71 3.23 0.09
N ASN A 154 8.45 2.74 -1.13
CA ASN A 154 7.08 2.53 -1.63
C ASN A 154 6.51 1.16 -1.24
N HIS A 155 7.33 0.11 -1.23
CA HIS A 155 6.90 -1.29 -1.16
C HIS A 155 7.52 -2.08 0.00
N GLY A 156 8.44 -1.48 0.76
CA GLY A 156 9.14 -2.15 1.85
C GLY A 156 8.31 -2.36 3.12
N ARG A 157 7.06 -1.85 3.17
CA ARG A 157 6.16 -1.99 4.31
C ARG A 157 4.78 -2.47 3.86
N THR A 158 4.14 -3.31 4.67
CA THR A 158 2.76 -3.75 4.47
C THR A 158 1.81 -2.55 4.46
N VAL A 159 1.93 -1.66 5.45
CA VAL A 159 1.23 -0.38 5.48
C VAL A 159 2.13 0.70 4.91
N ARG A 160 1.80 1.18 3.70
CA ARG A 160 2.59 2.20 2.99
C ARG A 160 2.60 3.52 3.76
N LEU A 161 3.81 4.05 3.98
CA LEU A 161 4.01 5.39 4.51
C LEU A 161 4.38 6.39 3.39
N PRO A 162 3.98 7.67 3.51
CA PRO A 162 4.49 8.74 2.65
C PRO A 162 6.02 8.88 2.77
N VAL A 163 6.70 9.23 1.65
CA VAL A 163 8.16 9.29 1.58
C VAL A 163 8.78 10.25 2.62
N HIS A 164 8.10 11.37 2.93
CA HIS A 164 8.59 12.30 3.94
C HIS A 164 8.60 11.69 5.35
N LEU A 165 7.59 10.86 5.71
CA LEU A 165 7.57 10.14 6.99
C LEU A 165 8.62 9.03 7.02
N THR A 166 8.79 8.26 5.94
CA THR A 166 9.85 7.25 5.83
C THR A 166 11.23 7.87 6.03
N THR A 167 11.46 9.06 5.45
CA THR A 167 12.71 9.80 5.65
C THR A 167 12.91 10.23 7.11
N GLN A 168 11.85 10.70 7.79
CA GLN A 168 11.91 11.10 9.20
C GLN A 168 12.15 9.89 10.11
N VAL A 169 11.45 8.78 9.88
CA VAL A 169 11.67 7.51 10.61
C VAL A 169 13.10 7.00 10.41
N SER A 170 13.64 7.08 9.19
CA SER A 170 15.03 6.69 8.91
C SER A 170 16.04 7.58 9.64
N LYS A 171 15.81 8.90 9.71
CA LYS A 171 16.65 9.82 10.49
C LYS A 171 16.58 9.50 12.00
N LEU A 172 15.37 9.22 12.51
CA LEU A 172 15.19 8.83 13.91
C LEU A 172 15.95 7.55 14.25
N ALA A 173 15.88 6.52 13.40
CA ALA A 173 16.59 5.26 13.60
C ALA A 173 18.12 5.44 13.58
N ARG A 174 18.64 6.29 12.69
CA ARG A 174 20.09 6.61 12.65
C ARG A 174 20.52 7.35 13.93
N SER A 175 19.77 8.37 14.36
CA SER A 175 20.09 9.09 15.60
C SER A 175 20.04 8.17 16.82
N TYR A 176 19.10 7.23 16.86
CA TYR A 176 19.02 6.20 17.91
C TYR A 176 20.29 5.35 17.96
N SER A 177 20.74 4.83 16.81
CA SER A 177 21.96 4.03 16.74
C SER A 177 23.22 4.83 17.13
N GLN A 178 23.35 6.06 16.65
CA GLN A 178 24.49 6.92 16.95
C GLN A 178 24.54 7.30 18.43
N LEU A 179 23.41 7.71 19.00
CA LEU A 179 23.32 8.03 20.43
C LEU A 179 23.57 6.80 21.30
N GLY A 180 23.02 5.63 20.93
CA GLY A 180 23.28 4.38 21.64
C GLY A 180 24.76 4.00 21.67
N GLN A 181 25.48 4.18 20.55
CA GLN A 181 26.93 3.96 20.50
C GLN A 181 27.70 4.96 21.37
N THR A 182 27.29 6.24 21.40
CA THR A 182 27.98 7.29 22.16
C THR A 182 27.71 7.18 23.66
N LEU A 183 26.46 6.84 24.04
CA LEU A 183 26.03 6.79 25.44
C LEU A 183 26.28 5.42 26.10
N GLY A 184 26.49 4.36 25.32
CA GLY A 184 26.58 2.98 25.83
C GLY A 184 25.27 2.43 26.40
N ARG A 185 24.14 3.12 26.20
CA ARG A 185 22.79 2.76 26.63
C ARG A 185 21.74 3.24 25.63
N ASP A 186 20.53 2.75 25.77
CA ASP A 186 19.41 3.25 24.95
C ASP A 186 19.14 4.73 25.23
N PRO A 187 19.03 5.57 24.18
CA PRO A 187 18.74 6.98 24.30
C PRO A 187 17.29 7.22 24.72
N THR A 188 17.07 8.22 25.58
CA THR A 188 15.74 8.68 25.95
C THR A 188 15.05 9.45 24.83
N LEU A 189 13.72 9.60 24.90
CA LEU A 189 12.97 10.39 23.93
C LEU A 189 13.41 11.86 23.88
N ALA A 190 13.79 12.42 25.04
CA ALA A 190 14.27 13.80 25.15
C ALA A 190 15.63 13.97 24.46
N GLU A 191 16.57 13.02 24.62
CA GLU A 191 17.87 13.04 23.95
C GLU A 191 17.74 12.93 22.44
N GLN A 192 16.84 12.08 21.94
CA GLN A 192 16.55 11.99 20.50
C GLN A 192 15.91 13.26 19.96
N ALA A 193 14.96 13.85 20.68
CA ALA A 193 14.31 15.09 20.34
C ALA A 193 15.32 16.23 20.21
N HIS A 194 16.27 16.32 21.17
CA HIS A 194 17.33 17.31 21.16
C HIS A 194 18.27 17.18 19.94
N VAL A 195 18.70 15.93 19.61
CA VAL A 195 19.60 15.69 18.47
C VAL A 195 18.93 15.95 17.13
N LEU A 196 17.64 15.67 17.02
CA LEU A 196 16.86 15.86 15.79
C LEU A 196 16.25 17.26 15.66
N ASP A 197 16.35 18.08 16.70
CA ASP A 197 15.75 19.43 16.78
C ASP A 197 14.23 19.38 16.49
N ILE A 198 13.52 18.44 17.15
CA ILE A 198 12.07 18.27 17.02
C ILE A 198 11.43 18.12 18.43
N PRO A 199 10.14 18.43 18.59
CA PRO A 199 9.42 18.22 19.84
C PRO A 199 9.37 16.74 20.25
N VAL A 200 9.37 16.44 21.54
CA VAL A 200 9.29 15.06 22.09
C VAL A 200 8.03 14.34 21.61
N ASP A 201 6.91 15.05 21.51
CA ASP A 201 5.65 14.48 21.02
C ASP A 201 5.76 14.01 19.57
N LYS A 202 6.52 14.74 18.74
CA LYS A 202 6.80 14.33 17.35
C LYS A 202 7.69 13.08 17.30
N VAL A 203 8.65 12.95 18.21
CA VAL A 203 9.44 11.70 18.32
C VAL A 203 8.53 10.52 18.68
N ARG A 204 7.58 10.70 19.59
CA ARG A 204 6.62 9.66 19.98
C ARG A 204 5.73 9.24 18.82
N GLU A 205 5.22 10.19 18.05
CA GLU A 205 4.45 9.94 16.82
C GLU A 205 5.27 9.14 15.79
N LEU A 206 6.52 9.57 15.53
CA LEU A 206 7.41 8.86 14.60
C LEU A 206 7.74 7.44 15.05
N LEU A 207 7.87 7.20 16.36
CA LEU A 207 8.06 5.84 16.90
C LEU A 207 6.82 4.96 16.69
N GLN A 208 5.61 5.51 16.78
CA GLN A 208 4.39 4.77 16.44
C GLN A 208 4.38 4.37 14.96
N HIS A 209 4.75 5.27 14.06
CA HIS A 209 4.88 4.98 12.62
C HIS A 209 6.06 4.03 12.30
N ALA A 210 7.07 3.95 13.16
CA ALA A 210 8.21 3.07 12.97
C ALA A 210 7.91 1.60 13.31
N ARG A 211 6.81 1.30 14.03
CA ARG A 211 6.43 -0.07 14.36
C ARG A 211 6.17 -0.87 13.09
N SER A 212 6.61 -2.13 13.12
CA SER A 212 6.28 -3.11 12.09
C SER A 212 5.03 -3.87 12.48
N GLU A 213 4.29 -4.33 11.49
CA GLU A 213 3.15 -5.22 11.67
C GLU A 213 3.64 -6.58 12.20
N LEU A 214 2.81 -7.23 13.01
CA LEU A 214 3.01 -8.60 13.45
C LEU A 214 2.17 -9.55 12.61
N SER A 215 2.66 -10.77 12.37
CA SER A 215 1.88 -11.78 11.67
C SER A 215 0.76 -12.29 12.60
N LEU A 216 -0.45 -12.41 12.08
CA LEU A 216 -1.55 -13.06 12.81
C LEU A 216 -1.32 -14.56 12.99
N GLU A 217 -0.48 -15.15 12.14
CA GLU A 217 -0.09 -16.57 12.22
C GLU A 217 1.12 -16.80 13.15
N GLU A 218 1.61 -15.74 13.82
CA GLU A 218 2.71 -15.88 14.77
C GLU A 218 2.26 -16.75 15.95
N PRO A 219 2.98 -17.88 16.25
CA PRO A 219 2.60 -18.77 17.31
C PRO A 219 2.75 -18.08 18.68
N LEU A 220 1.77 -18.28 19.55
CA LEU A 220 1.79 -17.79 20.91
C LEU A 220 2.55 -18.78 21.82
N ASP A 221 3.49 -18.25 22.64
CA ASP A 221 4.20 -18.98 23.71
C ASP A 221 4.90 -20.28 23.29
N GLY A 222 5.37 -20.38 22.02
CA GLY A 222 6.13 -21.54 21.54
C GLY A 222 5.31 -22.82 21.39
N THR A 223 3.99 -22.74 21.40
CA THR A 223 3.08 -23.82 21.05
C THR A 223 2.56 -23.62 19.62
N ASP A 224 2.70 -24.65 18.78
CA ASP A 224 2.23 -24.60 17.38
C ASP A 224 0.69 -24.59 17.25
N ASP A 225 -0.05 -24.76 18.35
CA ASP A 225 -1.51 -24.95 18.34
C ASP A 225 -2.32 -23.66 18.34
N TRP A 226 -1.72 -22.51 18.74
CA TRP A 226 -2.43 -21.23 18.88
C TRP A 226 -1.65 -20.09 18.23
N SER A 227 -2.34 -19.36 17.37
CA SER A 227 -1.80 -18.16 16.71
C SER A 227 -2.27 -16.85 17.37
N LEU A 228 -1.59 -15.76 17.09
CA LEU A 228 -2.01 -14.42 17.54
C LEU A 228 -3.43 -14.08 17.05
N GLY A 229 -3.78 -14.54 15.84
CA GLY A 229 -5.09 -14.34 15.23
C GLY A 229 -6.22 -14.98 16.00
N ASP A 230 -6.00 -16.16 16.63
CA ASP A 230 -7.02 -16.89 17.40
C ASP A 230 -7.42 -16.16 18.69
N ARG A 231 -6.58 -15.25 19.18
CA ARG A 231 -6.88 -14.42 20.38
C ARG A 231 -7.64 -13.14 20.06
N LEU A 232 -7.72 -12.74 18.81
CA LEU A 232 -8.38 -11.49 18.44
C LEU A 232 -9.90 -11.70 18.32
N PRO A 233 -10.72 -11.02 19.13
CA PRO A 233 -12.16 -11.09 18.99
C PRO A 233 -12.58 -10.43 17.66
N ASP A 234 -13.58 -11.01 17.00
CA ASP A 234 -14.23 -10.37 15.85
C ASP A 234 -15.13 -9.22 16.34
N PRO A 235 -14.75 -7.94 16.05
CA PRO A 235 -15.54 -6.79 16.49
C PRO A 235 -16.89 -6.68 15.74
N THR A 236 -17.08 -7.44 14.67
CA THR A 236 -18.31 -7.44 13.88
C THR A 236 -19.26 -8.58 14.26
N ALA A 237 -18.79 -9.53 15.07
CA ALA A 237 -19.61 -10.62 15.55
C ALA A 237 -20.72 -10.09 16.46
N PRO A 238 -21.99 -10.34 16.13
CA PRO A 238 -23.09 -9.84 16.96
C PRO A 238 -23.08 -10.52 18.31
N VAL A 239 -23.16 -9.75 19.38
CA VAL A 239 -23.25 -10.25 20.75
C VAL A 239 -24.55 -11.05 20.89
N PRO A 240 -24.53 -12.30 21.42
CA PRO A 240 -25.72 -13.15 21.56
C PRO A 240 -26.88 -12.46 22.27
N GLU A 241 -26.58 -11.66 23.28
CA GLU A 241 -27.56 -10.87 24.04
C GLU A 241 -28.27 -9.85 23.17
N GLU A 242 -27.52 -9.13 22.31
CA GLU A 242 -28.08 -8.13 21.38
C GLU A 242 -28.97 -8.79 20.33
N VAL A 243 -28.52 -9.93 19.77
CA VAL A 243 -29.33 -10.70 18.81
C VAL A 243 -30.63 -11.18 19.45
N THR A 244 -30.55 -11.65 20.69
CA THR A 244 -31.72 -12.11 21.43
C THR A 244 -32.66 -10.95 21.73
N ALA A 245 -32.14 -9.82 22.23
CA ALA A 245 -32.93 -8.60 22.47
C ALA A 245 -33.64 -8.10 21.22
N LEU A 246 -32.94 -8.07 20.07
CA LEU A 246 -33.52 -7.71 18.79
C LEU A 246 -34.63 -8.67 18.34
N ARG A 247 -34.49 -9.99 18.59
CA ARG A 247 -35.53 -10.97 18.28
C ARG A 247 -36.77 -10.77 19.15
N PHE A 248 -36.58 -10.56 20.46
CA PHE A 248 -37.69 -10.24 21.37
C PHE A 248 -38.39 -8.94 20.99
N THR A 249 -37.64 -7.91 20.70
CA THR A 249 -38.20 -6.63 20.23
C THR A 249 -39.02 -6.80 18.93
N ARG A 250 -38.48 -7.52 17.95
CA ARG A 250 -39.21 -7.84 16.71
C ARG A 250 -40.48 -8.63 16.96
N ALA A 251 -40.41 -9.64 17.81
CA ALA A 251 -41.59 -10.43 18.17
C ALA A 251 -42.66 -9.58 18.89
N GLY A 252 -42.25 -8.73 19.83
CA GLY A 252 -43.14 -7.79 20.51
C GLY A 252 -43.80 -6.79 19.58
N ILE A 253 -43.04 -6.22 18.64
CA ILE A 253 -43.59 -5.32 17.61
C ILE A 253 -44.57 -6.06 16.71
N SER A 254 -44.23 -7.30 16.26
CA SER A 254 -45.13 -8.08 15.42
C SER A 254 -46.45 -8.38 16.13
N GLN A 255 -46.39 -8.80 17.40
CA GLN A 255 -47.57 -9.05 18.21
C GLN A 255 -48.45 -7.79 18.40
N ALA A 256 -47.80 -6.62 18.63
CA ALA A 256 -48.53 -5.37 18.73
C ALA A 256 -49.16 -4.95 17.43
N LEU A 257 -48.54 -5.20 16.28
CA LEU A 257 -49.14 -4.95 14.95
C LEU A 257 -50.29 -5.89 14.67
N ASP A 258 -50.27 -7.15 15.10
CA ASP A 258 -51.33 -8.13 14.91
C ASP A 258 -52.64 -7.72 15.66
N ASN A 259 -52.53 -6.93 16.73
CA ASN A 259 -53.68 -6.39 17.48
C ASN A 259 -54.37 -5.22 16.77
N LEU A 260 -53.77 -4.64 15.74
CA LEU A 260 -54.37 -3.52 15.00
C LEU A 260 -55.43 -3.98 13.98
N PRO A 261 -56.38 -3.12 13.60
CA PRO A 261 -57.26 -3.40 12.49
C PRO A 261 -56.48 -3.71 11.20
N ALA A 262 -56.90 -4.70 10.43
CA ALA A 262 -56.17 -5.23 9.26
C ALA A 262 -55.71 -4.16 8.22
N ARG A 263 -56.43 -3.04 8.13
CA ARG A 263 -56.03 -1.93 7.24
C ARG A 263 -54.86 -1.11 7.83
N GLU A 264 -54.86 -0.89 9.11
CA GLU A 264 -53.84 -0.14 9.83
C GLU A 264 -52.54 -0.94 9.94
N GLU A 265 -52.65 -2.23 10.29
CA GLU A 265 -51.56 -3.19 10.28
C GLU A 265 -50.87 -3.24 8.91
N LYS A 266 -51.62 -3.44 7.83
CA LYS A 266 -51.10 -3.53 6.47
C LYS A 266 -50.33 -2.26 6.04
N VAL A 267 -50.79 -1.09 6.40
CA VAL A 267 -50.11 0.18 6.13
C VAL A 267 -48.79 0.27 6.86
N LEU A 268 -48.75 -0.08 8.16
CA LEU A 268 -47.54 -0.04 8.94
C LEU A 268 -46.52 -1.09 8.49
N ARG A 269 -46.93 -2.35 8.23
CA ARG A 269 -46.02 -3.39 7.73
C ARG A 269 -45.37 -3.02 6.40
N GLN A 270 -46.15 -2.45 5.46
CA GLN A 270 -45.62 -1.99 4.17
C GLN A 270 -44.73 -0.73 4.31
N ARG A 271 -45.09 0.17 5.22
CA ARG A 271 -44.33 1.43 5.42
C ARG A 271 -42.95 1.17 5.97
N PHE A 272 -42.84 0.27 6.93
CA PHE A 272 -41.59 -0.01 7.64
C PHE A 272 -40.87 -1.30 7.17
N GLY A 273 -41.50 -2.08 6.30
CA GLY A 273 -40.87 -3.28 5.74
C GLY A 273 -40.80 -4.48 6.69
N PHE A 274 -41.72 -4.59 7.66
CA PHE A 274 -41.71 -5.68 8.66
C PHE A 274 -41.87 -7.07 8.09
N ASP A 275 -42.43 -7.24 6.88
CA ASP A 275 -42.61 -8.53 6.21
C ASP A 275 -41.38 -8.96 5.38
N GLY A 276 -40.21 -8.39 5.63
CA GLY A 276 -39.00 -8.67 4.85
C GLY A 276 -38.95 -7.97 3.48
N ASN A 277 -39.94 -7.12 3.19
CA ASN A 277 -39.97 -6.29 1.99
C ASN A 277 -39.30 -4.94 2.22
N ASN A 278 -38.85 -4.31 1.15
CA ASN A 278 -38.32 -2.94 1.24
C ASN A 278 -39.39 -1.95 1.71
N PRO A 279 -39.05 -0.99 2.59
CA PRO A 279 -39.97 0.06 3.04
C PRO A 279 -40.61 0.82 1.85
N MET A 280 -41.90 1.02 1.89
CA MET A 280 -42.64 1.71 0.82
C MET A 280 -42.97 3.18 1.19
N THR A 281 -43.02 4.03 0.18
CA THR A 281 -43.50 5.42 0.35
C THR A 281 -45.01 5.48 0.49
N LEU A 282 -45.54 6.54 1.13
CA LEU A 282 -47.00 6.74 1.29
C LEU A 282 -47.74 6.74 -0.05
N SER A 283 -47.13 7.24 -1.12
CA SER A 283 -47.72 7.25 -2.48
C SER A 283 -47.78 5.83 -3.06
N GLN A 284 -46.75 5.01 -2.86
CA GLN A 284 -46.74 3.63 -3.33
C GLN A 284 -47.79 2.76 -2.62
N ILE A 285 -47.89 2.96 -1.28
CA ILE A 285 -48.93 2.28 -0.49
C ILE A 285 -50.34 2.73 -0.94
N GLY A 286 -50.52 4.04 -1.16
CA GLY A 286 -51.78 4.60 -1.66
C GLY A 286 -52.20 3.98 -3.00
N ASN A 287 -51.30 3.93 -3.97
CA ASN A 287 -51.52 3.28 -5.26
C ASN A 287 -51.88 1.79 -5.14
N ARG A 288 -51.21 1.06 -4.22
CA ARG A 288 -51.44 -0.37 -3.98
C ARG A 288 -52.77 -0.66 -3.29
N MET A 289 -53.23 0.26 -2.45
CA MET A 289 -54.49 0.15 -1.70
C MET A 289 -55.68 0.88 -2.36
N GLY A 290 -55.47 1.58 -3.48
CA GLY A 290 -56.50 2.33 -4.18
C GLY A 290 -57.01 3.57 -3.41
N ILE A 291 -56.15 4.20 -2.59
CA ILE A 291 -56.49 5.37 -1.77
C ILE A 291 -55.44 6.49 -1.96
N THR A 292 -55.82 7.70 -1.57
CA THR A 292 -54.92 8.86 -1.70
C THR A 292 -53.79 8.80 -0.71
N ARG A 293 -52.63 9.40 -1.05
CA ARG A 293 -51.45 9.53 -0.17
C ARG A 293 -51.83 10.11 1.20
N GLU A 294 -52.70 11.14 1.22
CA GLU A 294 -53.11 11.78 2.47
C GLU A 294 -53.97 10.83 3.34
N ARG A 295 -54.77 9.99 2.69
CA ARG A 295 -55.54 8.98 3.45
C ARG A 295 -54.63 7.91 4.09
N VAL A 296 -53.55 7.51 3.39
CA VAL A 296 -52.54 6.62 3.97
C VAL A 296 -51.85 7.26 5.19
N ARG A 297 -51.52 8.57 5.11
CA ARG A 297 -50.93 9.32 6.22
C ARG A 297 -51.87 9.34 7.44
N GLN A 298 -53.15 9.60 7.23
CA GLN A 298 -54.14 9.57 8.33
C GLN A 298 -54.29 8.20 8.97
N ILE A 299 -54.26 7.14 8.16
CA ILE A 299 -54.31 5.75 8.68
C ILE A 299 -53.04 5.46 9.48
N GLN A 300 -51.85 5.84 8.99
CA GLN A 300 -50.59 5.67 9.69
C GLN A 300 -50.58 6.38 11.06
N GLU A 301 -51.01 7.65 11.11
CA GLU A 301 -51.06 8.42 12.35
C GLU A 301 -52.01 7.81 13.38
N ARG A 302 -53.16 7.36 12.92
CA ARG A 302 -54.15 6.70 13.79
C ARG A 302 -53.61 5.37 14.33
N ALA A 303 -52.97 4.58 13.48
CA ALA A 303 -52.34 3.32 13.85
C ALA A 303 -51.21 3.50 14.86
N MET A 304 -50.39 4.53 14.69
CA MET A 304 -49.33 4.85 15.63
C MET A 304 -49.85 5.33 16.98
N LEU A 305 -50.97 6.09 17.03
CA LEU A 305 -51.61 6.46 18.27
C LEU A 305 -52.15 5.25 19.04
N ARG A 306 -52.86 4.34 18.35
CA ARG A 306 -53.32 3.09 18.95
C ARG A 306 -52.22 2.23 19.51
N LEU A 307 -51.11 2.05 18.73
CA LEU A 307 -49.93 1.31 19.23
C LEU A 307 -49.36 1.89 20.51
N LYS A 308 -49.34 3.22 20.63
CA LYS A 308 -48.89 3.92 21.87
C LYS A 308 -49.83 3.66 23.05
N GLU A 309 -51.14 3.56 22.83
CA GLU A 309 -52.15 3.36 23.85
C GLU A 309 -52.25 1.91 24.32
N GLU A 310 -52.23 0.96 23.37
CA GLU A 310 -52.50 -0.46 23.62
C GLU A 310 -51.22 -1.25 23.98
N SER A 311 -50.00 -0.71 23.79
CA SER A 311 -48.75 -1.42 24.03
C SER A 311 -47.80 -0.61 24.93
N PRO A 312 -48.05 -0.51 26.22
CA PRO A 312 -47.18 0.21 27.14
C PRO A 312 -45.75 -0.36 27.22
N GLY A 313 -45.59 -1.67 27.02
CA GLY A 313 -44.28 -2.32 26.98
C GLY A 313 -43.38 -1.87 25.81
N LEU A 314 -43.96 -1.42 24.68
CA LEU A 314 -43.18 -0.81 23.59
C LEU A 314 -42.63 0.57 23.95
N ARG A 315 -43.23 1.28 24.92
CA ARG A 315 -42.78 2.56 25.40
C ARG A 315 -41.53 2.42 26.28
N GLU A 316 -41.47 1.41 27.11
CA GLU A 316 -40.29 1.09 27.93
C GLU A 316 -39.10 0.65 27.06
N LEU A 317 -39.37 -0.12 25.99
CA LEU A 317 -38.34 -0.47 25.03
C LEU A 317 -37.81 0.75 24.26
N SER A 318 -38.62 1.74 23.93
CA SER A 318 -38.16 2.96 23.24
C SER A 318 -37.32 3.85 24.16
N GLU A 319 -37.57 3.84 25.47
CA GLU A 319 -36.84 4.62 26.48
C GLU A 319 -35.51 3.95 26.87
N SER A 320 -35.37 2.64 26.66
CA SER A 320 -34.12 1.91 26.91
C SER A 320 -33.10 1.98 25.74
N PHE A 321 -33.50 2.45 24.57
CA PHE A 321 -32.64 2.55 23.38
C PHE A 321 -32.25 3.99 22.98
N PHE A 322 -32.71 5.00 23.72
CA PHE A 322 -32.30 6.39 23.61
C PHE A 322 -31.78 6.92 24.96
#